data_12b5ef3d4e70f92b722867e6a2eae280
#
_entry.id   12b5ef3d4e70f92b722867e6a2eae280
#
_cell.length_a   1.000
_cell.length_b   1.000
_cell.length_c   1.000
_cell.angle_alpha   90.00
_cell.angle_beta   90.00
_cell.angle_gamma   90.00
#
_symmetry.space_group_name_H-M   'P 1'
#
loop_
_entity.id
_entity.type
_entity.pdbx_description
1 polymer ?
#
loop_
_entity_poly.entity_id
_entity_poly.type
_entity_poly.pdbx_seq_one_letter_code
_entity_poly.pdbx_strand_id
1 'polypeptide(L)'
;MKKITIAIDGYSSCGKSTMAKDLAREVGYIYIDSGAMYRAVTLYCLENQLFTEEGVDTDKLKADMPNIQISFQLNPETGRPMTYLNGENVEDRIRTMEVSTRVSPVAALPFVREALVKLQQDMGKEKVIVMDGRDIGTAVFPDAELKIFVVASAEIRAQRRYDELKAKGEDASFEEILANVKERDYIDQNREVSPLRQAEDALLLDNSNLTIEEQKQWLAAEFQKAING
;
A
#
# COMPACT_ATOMS: atom_id res chain seq x y z
N MET A 1 -14.87 -6.67 -22.89
CA MET A 1 -14.39 -7.17 -21.58
C MET A 1 -14.99 -6.29 -20.50
N LYS A 2 -15.59 -6.88 -19.45
CA LYS A 2 -16.16 -6.14 -18.33
C LYS A 2 -15.04 -5.33 -17.63
N LYS A 3 -15.26 -4.05 -17.43
CA LYS A 3 -14.33 -3.20 -16.68
C LYS A 3 -14.57 -3.44 -15.19
N ILE A 4 -13.52 -3.79 -14.45
CA ILE A 4 -13.60 -4.07 -13.02
C ILE A 4 -12.59 -3.26 -12.22
N THR A 5 -12.85 -3.14 -10.93
CA THR A 5 -11.91 -2.66 -9.92
C THR A 5 -11.38 -3.85 -9.15
N ILE A 6 -10.07 -3.89 -8.95
CA ILE A 6 -9.38 -4.95 -8.21
C ILE A 6 -8.75 -4.37 -6.95
N ALA A 7 -9.18 -4.88 -5.80
CA ALA A 7 -8.68 -4.51 -4.48
C ALA A 7 -7.78 -5.60 -3.92
N ILE A 8 -6.53 -5.27 -3.57
CA ILE A 8 -5.59 -6.23 -2.97
C ILE A 8 -5.14 -5.71 -1.60
N ASP A 9 -5.72 -6.25 -0.54
CA ASP A 9 -5.41 -5.87 0.84
C ASP A 9 -4.53 -6.91 1.53
N GLY A 10 -3.96 -6.54 2.67
CA GLY A 10 -3.16 -7.43 3.51
C GLY A 10 -2.01 -6.71 4.20
N TYR A 11 -1.21 -7.47 4.93
CA TYR A 11 -0.13 -6.97 5.79
C TYR A 11 1.03 -6.33 5.03
N SER A 12 1.88 -5.59 5.76
CA SER A 12 3.12 -5.03 5.18
C SER A 12 4.07 -6.14 4.73
N SER A 13 4.83 -5.88 3.66
CA SER A 13 5.86 -6.81 3.14
C SER A 13 5.35 -8.21 2.76
N CYS A 14 4.03 -8.41 2.55
CA CYS A 14 3.49 -9.69 2.08
C CYS A 14 3.51 -9.85 0.54
N GLY A 15 4.12 -8.91 -0.22
CA GLY A 15 4.28 -9.02 -1.66
C GLY A 15 3.13 -8.46 -2.50
N LYS A 16 2.11 -7.86 -1.89
CA LYS A 16 0.93 -7.28 -2.58
C LYS A 16 1.28 -6.39 -3.77
N SER A 17 2.19 -5.43 -3.55
CA SER A 17 2.53 -4.45 -4.58
C SER A 17 3.17 -5.10 -5.81
N THR A 18 3.97 -6.16 -5.64
CA THR A 18 4.53 -6.93 -6.75
C THR A 18 3.43 -7.63 -7.52
N MET A 19 2.54 -8.32 -6.81
CA MET A 19 1.39 -9.02 -7.37
C MET A 19 0.46 -8.07 -8.13
N ALA A 20 0.11 -6.94 -7.52
CA ALA A 20 -0.76 -5.92 -8.10
C ALA A 20 -0.18 -5.29 -9.37
N LYS A 21 1.12 -4.97 -9.35
CA LYS A 21 1.84 -4.45 -10.53
C LYS A 21 1.87 -5.44 -11.68
N ASP A 22 2.19 -6.70 -11.38
CA ASP A 22 2.27 -7.73 -12.39
C ASP A 22 0.90 -8.00 -13.02
N LEU A 23 -0.15 -8.13 -12.19
CA LEU A 23 -1.51 -8.29 -12.69
C LEU A 23 -1.95 -7.09 -13.53
N ALA A 24 -1.77 -5.87 -13.03
CA ALA A 24 -2.17 -4.65 -13.76
C ALA A 24 -1.51 -4.57 -15.14
N ARG A 25 -0.21 -4.89 -15.22
CA ARG A 25 0.54 -4.93 -16.48
C ARG A 25 0.00 -6.00 -17.44
N GLU A 26 -0.31 -7.19 -16.93
CA GLU A 26 -0.80 -8.32 -17.73
C GLU A 26 -2.18 -8.03 -18.33
N VAL A 27 -3.07 -7.42 -17.54
CA VAL A 27 -4.46 -7.16 -17.96
C VAL A 27 -4.68 -5.77 -18.56
N GLY A 28 -3.62 -4.93 -18.63
CA GLY A 28 -3.68 -3.57 -19.16
C GLY A 28 -4.43 -2.58 -18.25
N TYR A 29 -4.39 -2.80 -16.93
CA TYR A 29 -5.02 -1.95 -15.93
C TYR A 29 -4.02 -0.95 -15.32
N ILE A 30 -4.55 0.13 -14.72
CA ILE A 30 -3.73 1.10 -14.00
C ILE A 30 -3.45 0.54 -12.60
N TYR A 31 -2.18 0.54 -12.20
CA TYR A 31 -1.78 0.17 -10.84
C TYR A 31 -1.61 1.40 -9.96
N ILE A 32 -2.17 1.35 -8.74
CA ILE A 32 -2.02 2.38 -7.71
C ILE A 32 -1.57 1.74 -6.39
N ASP A 33 -0.45 2.23 -5.86
CA ASP A 33 0.06 1.90 -4.52
C ASP A 33 -0.53 2.89 -3.50
N SER A 34 -1.60 2.51 -2.81
CA SER A 34 -2.18 3.38 -1.78
C SER A 34 -1.22 3.60 -0.61
N GLY A 35 -0.39 2.62 -0.29
CA GLY A 35 0.64 2.73 0.75
C GLY A 35 1.68 3.81 0.44
N ALA A 36 2.00 4.03 -0.83
CA ALA A 36 2.89 5.12 -1.25
C ALA A 36 2.31 6.50 -0.91
N MET A 37 0.98 6.65 -0.97
CA MET A 37 0.33 7.92 -0.61
C MET A 37 0.51 8.26 0.88
N TYR A 38 0.28 7.30 1.77
CA TYR A 38 0.51 7.48 3.21
C TYR A 38 2.00 7.72 3.53
N ARG A 39 2.89 7.06 2.80
CA ARG A 39 4.33 7.28 2.92
C ARG A 39 4.74 8.68 2.44
N ALA A 40 4.11 9.21 1.40
CA ALA A 40 4.35 10.58 0.94
C ALA A 40 3.93 11.62 2.00
N VAL A 41 2.77 11.43 2.65
CA VAL A 41 2.37 12.28 3.80
C VAL A 41 3.38 12.16 4.95
N THR A 42 3.86 10.94 5.24
CA THR A 42 4.86 10.71 6.28
C THR A 42 6.18 11.41 5.96
N LEU A 43 6.63 11.35 4.70
CA LEU A 43 7.81 12.08 4.24
C LEU A 43 7.63 13.59 4.40
N TYR A 44 6.46 14.12 4.03
CA TYR A 44 6.12 15.53 4.28
C TYR A 44 6.27 15.90 5.75
N CYS A 45 5.75 15.05 6.66
CA CYS A 45 5.90 15.27 8.10
C CYS A 45 7.37 15.30 8.55
N LEU A 46 8.21 14.41 8.00
CA LEU A 46 9.65 14.40 8.31
C LEU A 46 10.34 15.67 7.83
N GLU A 47 10.11 16.08 6.60
CA GLU A 47 10.74 17.26 5.99
C GLU A 47 10.33 18.58 6.65
N ASN A 48 9.10 18.65 7.15
CA ASN A 48 8.57 19.82 7.82
C ASN A 48 8.64 19.75 9.36
N GLN A 49 9.41 18.78 9.91
CA GLN A 49 9.65 18.62 11.34
C GLN A 49 8.36 18.51 12.16
N LEU A 50 7.37 17.76 11.64
CA LEU A 50 6.08 17.56 12.32
C LEU A 50 6.09 16.39 13.31
N PHE A 51 7.21 15.69 13.48
CA PHE A 51 7.36 14.67 14.51
C PHE A 51 7.93 15.28 15.77
N THR A 52 7.24 15.09 16.88
CA THR A 52 7.63 15.52 18.24
C THR A 52 7.93 14.29 19.12
N GLU A 53 8.33 14.49 20.36
CA GLU A 53 8.48 13.41 21.34
C GLU A 53 7.14 12.70 21.64
N GLU A 54 6.02 13.40 21.49
CA GLU A 54 4.66 12.89 21.73
C GLU A 54 4.04 12.22 20.48
N GLY A 55 4.71 12.27 19.32
CA GLY A 55 4.22 11.75 18.05
C GLY A 55 4.11 12.82 16.97
N VAL A 56 3.07 12.73 16.14
CA VAL A 56 2.84 13.70 15.05
C VAL A 56 2.12 14.94 15.58
N ASP A 57 2.61 16.14 15.23
CA ASP A 57 1.87 17.40 15.41
C ASP A 57 0.63 17.40 14.49
N THR A 58 -0.46 16.88 15.06
CA THR A 58 -1.71 16.66 14.31
C THR A 58 -2.38 17.94 13.87
N ASP A 59 -2.29 19.01 14.67
CA ASP A 59 -2.91 20.29 14.34
C ASP A 59 -2.22 20.95 13.14
N LYS A 60 -0.91 20.96 13.14
CA LYS A 60 -0.11 21.49 12.05
C LYS A 60 -0.27 20.64 10.79
N LEU A 61 -0.19 19.31 10.91
CA LEU A 61 -0.42 18.43 9.76
C LEU A 61 -1.82 18.64 9.17
N LYS A 62 -2.86 18.76 10.00
CA LYS A 62 -4.23 19.00 9.54
C LYS A 62 -4.36 20.33 8.80
N ALA A 63 -3.67 21.36 9.26
CA ALA A 63 -3.63 22.66 8.58
C ALA A 63 -2.89 22.57 7.22
N ASP A 64 -1.86 21.75 7.14
CA ASP A 64 -1.03 21.59 5.94
C ASP A 64 -1.65 20.63 4.90
N MET A 65 -2.56 19.73 5.28
CA MET A 65 -3.16 18.73 4.36
C MET A 65 -3.65 19.30 3.02
N PRO A 66 -4.30 20.48 2.94
CA PRO A 66 -4.72 21.04 1.66
C PRO A 66 -3.57 21.37 0.69
N ASN A 67 -2.35 21.51 1.21
CA ASN A 67 -1.15 21.83 0.46
C ASN A 67 -0.33 20.59 0.06
N ILE A 68 -0.75 19.42 0.52
CA ILE A 68 -0.09 18.13 0.21
C ILE A 68 -0.72 17.56 -1.05
N GLN A 69 -0.03 17.68 -2.17
CA GLN A 69 -0.47 17.15 -3.46
C GLN A 69 0.30 15.87 -3.77
N ILE A 70 -0.43 14.77 -3.94
CA ILE A 70 0.14 13.47 -4.29
C ILE A 70 -0.35 13.08 -5.67
N SER A 71 0.57 12.69 -6.54
CA SER A 71 0.26 12.20 -7.87
C SER A 71 1.16 11.03 -8.26
N PHE A 72 0.74 10.29 -9.29
CA PHE A 72 1.51 9.20 -9.87
C PHE A 72 1.80 9.49 -11.34
N GLN A 73 3.03 9.20 -11.76
CA GLN A 73 3.43 9.32 -13.16
C GLN A 73 4.17 8.04 -13.56
N LEU A 74 3.99 7.58 -14.78
CA LEU A 74 4.74 6.44 -15.28
C LEU A 74 6.17 6.88 -15.64
N ASN A 75 7.14 6.13 -15.16
CA ASN A 75 8.51 6.29 -15.63
C ASN A 75 8.56 5.93 -17.12
N PRO A 76 9.03 6.81 -18.01
CA PRO A 76 8.97 6.61 -19.45
C PRO A 76 9.86 5.45 -19.94
N GLU A 77 10.91 5.09 -19.19
CA GLU A 77 11.84 4.02 -19.56
C GLU A 77 11.37 2.65 -19.09
N THR A 78 10.81 2.59 -17.87
CA THR A 78 10.46 1.32 -17.22
C THR A 78 8.96 1.02 -17.20
N GLY A 79 8.12 2.02 -17.50
CA GLY A 79 6.66 1.93 -17.37
C GLY A 79 6.17 1.77 -15.92
N ARG A 80 7.05 1.93 -14.92
CA ARG A 80 6.69 1.81 -13.51
C ARG A 80 6.05 3.09 -12.99
N PRO A 81 4.98 3.00 -12.19
CA PRO A 81 4.44 4.17 -11.53
C PRO A 81 5.43 4.71 -10.49
N MET A 82 5.65 6.02 -10.51
CA MET A 82 6.49 6.78 -9.61
C MET A 82 5.61 7.72 -8.81
N THR A 83 5.87 7.86 -7.52
CA THR A 83 5.12 8.71 -6.62
C THR A 83 5.72 10.11 -6.59
N TYR A 84 4.85 11.12 -6.73
CA TYR A 84 5.21 12.54 -6.65
C TYR A 84 4.52 13.19 -5.47
N LEU A 85 5.27 13.99 -4.73
CA LEU A 85 4.79 14.86 -3.66
C LEU A 85 5.06 16.31 -4.05
N ASN A 86 4.01 17.12 -4.15
CA ASN A 86 4.11 18.54 -4.54
C ASN A 86 4.92 18.77 -5.84
N GLY A 87 4.79 17.83 -6.79
CA GLY A 87 5.48 17.88 -8.07
C GLY A 87 6.90 17.31 -8.08
N GLU A 88 7.46 16.90 -6.94
CA GLU A 88 8.77 16.27 -6.83
C GLU A 88 8.64 14.75 -6.78
N ASN A 89 9.50 14.03 -7.52
CA ASN A 89 9.58 12.58 -7.46
C ASN A 89 10.17 12.14 -6.11
N VAL A 90 9.39 11.37 -5.35
CA VAL A 90 9.77 10.91 -4.00
C VAL A 90 9.81 9.38 -3.88
N GLU A 91 9.73 8.65 -5.00
CA GLU A 91 9.57 7.18 -4.98
C GLU A 91 10.63 6.47 -4.13
N ASP A 92 11.90 6.84 -4.24
CA ASP A 92 12.96 6.21 -3.44
C ASP A 92 12.94 6.70 -1.99
N ARG A 93 12.67 7.99 -1.77
CA ARG A 93 12.65 8.63 -0.45
C ARG A 93 11.55 8.07 0.46
N ILE A 94 10.40 7.72 -0.10
CA ILE A 94 9.29 7.11 0.65
C ILE A 94 9.51 5.65 1.02
N ARG A 95 10.57 5.00 0.50
CA ARG A 95 10.86 3.57 0.75
C ARG A 95 11.90 3.33 1.86
N THR A 96 12.46 4.37 2.44
CA THR A 96 13.46 4.30 3.51
C THR A 96 12.89 3.67 4.80
N MET A 97 13.77 3.17 5.66
CA MET A 97 13.38 2.67 6.99
C MET A 97 12.79 3.80 7.86
N GLU A 98 13.32 5.01 7.77
CA GLU A 98 12.82 6.16 8.50
C GLU A 98 11.34 6.45 8.22
N VAL A 99 10.93 6.42 6.96
CA VAL A 99 9.52 6.52 6.57
C VAL A 99 8.75 5.27 7.02
N SER A 100 9.34 4.07 6.87
CA SER A 100 8.68 2.81 7.20
C SER A 100 8.32 2.66 8.68
N THR A 101 9.13 3.21 9.58
CA THR A 101 8.86 3.18 11.04
C THR A 101 7.78 4.17 11.47
N ARG A 102 7.53 5.22 10.67
CA ARG A 102 6.60 6.31 11.03
C ARG A 102 5.28 6.31 10.26
N VAL A 103 5.16 5.48 9.21
CA VAL A 103 3.99 5.54 8.33
C VAL A 103 2.69 5.06 8.97
N SER A 104 2.72 4.03 9.82
CA SER A 104 1.49 3.50 10.42
C SER A 104 0.83 4.45 11.41
N PRO A 105 1.55 5.16 12.31
CA PRO A 105 0.98 6.25 13.10
C PRO A 105 0.34 7.35 12.26
N VAL A 106 0.99 7.82 11.19
CA VAL A 106 0.42 8.83 10.27
C VAL A 106 -0.82 8.29 9.56
N ALA A 107 -0.76 7.06 9.08
CA ALA A 107 -1.87 6.40 8.40
C ALA A 107 -3.06 6.07 9.32
N ALA A 108 -2.89 6.12 10.64
CA ALA A 108 -3.97 5.94 11.60
C ALA A 108 -4.78 7.21 11.85
N LEU A 109 -4.27 8.38 11.48
CA LEU A 109 -4.94 9.68 11.69
C LEU A 109 -6.21 9.78 10.83
N PRO A 110 -7.41 10.01 11.44
CA PRO A 110 -8.68 10.02 10.73
C PRO A 110 -8.73 11.00 9.57
N PHE A 111 -8.28 12.24 9.75
CA PHE A 111 -8.29 13.29 8.72
C PHE A 111 -7.35 12.98 7.54
N VAL A 112 -6.20 12.32 7.79
CA VAL A 112 -5.30 11.87 6.72
C VAL A 112 -5.99 10.79 5.90
N ARG A 113 -6.65 9.85 6.58
CA ARG A 113 -7.41 8.78 5.90
C ARG A 113 -8.54 9.33 5.05
N GLU A 114 -9.35 10.23 5.61
CA GLU A 114 -10.45 10.87 4.89
C GLU A 114 -9.99 11.51 3.58
N ALA A 115 -8.91 12.31 3.65
CA ALA A 115 -8.36 12.98 2.47
C ALA A 115 -7.83 11.97 1.43
N LEU A 116 -7.07 10.96 1.87
CA LEU A 116 -6.46 10.00 0.95
C LEU A 116 -7.46 8.99 0.38
N VAL A 117 -8.43 8.54 1.17
CA VAL A 117 -9.52 7.65 0.67
C VAL A 117 -10.31 8.35 -0.42
N LYS A 118 -10.66 9.63 -0.25
CA LYS A 118 -11.33 10.42 -1.28
C LYS A 118 -10.50 10.48 -2.58
N LEU A 119 -9.20 10.75 -2.47
CA LEU A 119 -8.30 10.79 -3.62
C LEU A 119 -8.21 9.41 -4.31
N GLN A 120 -8.13 8.32 -3.55
CA GLN A 120 -8.14 6.96 -4.07
C GLN A 120 -9.44 6.62 -4.81
N GLN A 121 -10.58 6.99 -4.24
CA GLN A 121 -11.90 6.81 -4.88
C GLN A 121 -12.00 7.59 -6.18
N ASP A 122 -11.50 8.83 -6.22
CA ASP A 122 -11.47 9.64 -7.43
C ASP A 122 -10.64 9.00 -8.54
N MET A 123 -9.51 8.37 -8.21
CA MET A 123 -8.66 7.63 -9.14
C MET A 123 -9.33 6.38 -9.70
N GLY A 124 -10.24 5.74 -8.96
CA GLY A 124 -10.93 4.52 -9.37
C GLY A 124 -12.26 4.70 -10.07
N LYS A 125 -12.72 5.93 -10.33
CA LYS A 125 -14.04 6.21 -10.95
C LYS A 125 -14.28 5.50 -12.29
N GLU A 126 -13.26 5.39 -13.10
CA GLU A 126 -13.35 4.78 -14.43
C GLU A 126 -13.19 3.25 -14.41
N LYS A 127 -13.01 2.66 -13.22
CA LYS A 127 -12.57 1.25 -13.08
C LYS A 127 -11.26 0.98 -13.83
N VAL A 128 -11.00 -0.27 -14.25
CA VAL A 128 -9.75 -0.64 -14.93
C VAL A 128 -8.52 -0.33 -14.06
N ILE A 129 -8.67 -0.58 -12.77
CA ILE A 129 -7.66 -0.26 -11.76
C ILE A 129 -7.35 -1.48 -10.88
N VAL A 130 -6.08 -1.63 -10.55
CA VAL A 130 -5.60 -2.52 -9.47
C VAL A 130 -5.01 -1.65 -8.38
N MET A 131 -5.58 -1.67 -7.20
CA MET A 131 -5.09 -0.90 -6.07
C MET A 131 -4.73 -1.83 -4.91
N ASP A 132 -3.55 -1.66 -4.34
CA ASP A 132 -3.16 -2.39 -3.15
C ASP A 132 -3.09 -1.50 -1.91
N GLY A 133 -3.42 -2.09 -0.75
CA GLY A 133 -3.45 -1.36 0.50
C GLY A 133 -3.73 -2.21 1.74
N ARG A 134 -4.58 -1.65 2.63
CA ARG A 134 -5.00 -2.27 3.90
C ARG A 134 -6.51 -2.36 4.03
N ASP A 135 -7.23 -1.51 3.33
CA ASP A 135 -8.66 -1.31 3.45
C ASP A 135 -9.31 -0.94 2.11
N ILE A 136 -8.67 -1.35 1.02
CA ILE A 136 -9.15 -1.05 -0.33
C ILE A 136 -10.50 -1.71 -0.56
N GLY A 137 -10.62 -2.99 -0.27
CA GLY A 137 -11.86 -3.74 -0.44
C GLY A 137 -12.90 -3.54 0.66
N THR A 138 -12.55 -2.86 1.78
CA THR A 138 -13.49 -2.61 2.88
C THR A 138 -13.96 -1.16 2.97
N ALA A 139 -13.13 -0.18 2.58
CA ALA A 139 -13.42 1.24 2.75
C ALA A 139 -13.30 2.05 1.46
N VAL A 140 -12.29 1.78 0.63
CA VAL A 140 -12.06 2.57 -0.60
C VAL A 140 -12.99 2.12 -1.72
N PHE A 141 -13.00 0.83 -2.03
CA PHE A 141 -13.85 0.21 -3.06
C PHE A 141 -14.61 -0.99 -2.50
N PRO A 142 -15.60 -0.77 -1.62
CA PRO A 142 -16.39 -1.86 -1.04
C PRO A 142 -17.17 -2.67 -2.10
N ASP A 143 -17.39 -2.10 -3.28
CA ASP A 143 -18.06 -2.74 -4.42
C ASP A 143 -17.08 -3.22 -5.49
N ALA A 144 -15.79 -3.38 -5.17
CA ALA A 144 -14.79 -3.93 -6.11
C ALA A 144 -15.19 -5.35 -6.52
N GLU A 145 -15.13 -5.62 -7.81
CA GLU A 145 -15.54 -6.92 -8.38
C GLU A 145 -14.57 -8.06 -8.05
N LEU A 146 -13.31 -7.74 -7.78
CA LEU A 146 -12.32 -8.72 -7.30
C LEU A 146 -11.62 -8.15 -6.07
N LYS A 147 -11.77 -8.83 -4.95
CA LYS A 147 -11.10 -8.50 -3.69
C LYS A 147 -10.21 -9.66 -3.25
N ILE A 148 -8.99 -9.36 -2.91
CA ILE A 148 -7.99 -10.33 -2.48
C ILE A 148 -7.40 -9.86 -1.16
N PHE A 149 -7.31 -10.75 -0.19
CA PHE A 149 -6.65 -10.49 1.09
C PHE A 149 -5.41 -11.39 1.20
N VAL A 150 -4.23 -10.78 1.21
CA VAL A 150 -2.95 -11.48 1.17
C VAL A 150 -2.35 -11.56 2.56
N VAL A 151 -1.99 -12.77 2.96
CA VAL A 151 -1.33 -13.05 4.24
C VAL A 151 0.01 -13.76 4.05
N ALA A 152 0.90 -13.56 4.98
CA ALA A 152 2.11 -14.34 5.22
C ALA A 152 2.54 -14.14 6.68
N SER A 153 3.29 -15.09 7.27
CA SER A 153 3.77 -14.94 8.64
C SER A 153 4.67 -13.70 8.81
N ALA A 154 4.71 -13.14 10.01
CA ALA A 154 5.53 -11.97 10.30
C ALA A 154 7.02 -12.22 10.01
N GLU A 155 7.48 -13.43 10.30
CA GLU A 155 8.86 -13.87 10.09
C GLU A 155 9.22 -13.91 8.59
N ILE A 156 8.34 -14.48 7.75
CA ILE A 156 8.53 -14.53 6.28
C ILE A 156 8.53 -13.11 5.70
N ARG A 157 7.64 -12.25 6.17
CA ARG A 157 7.57 -10.85 5.71
C ARG A 157 8.79 -10.03 6.14
N ALA A 158 9.27 -10.27 7.36
CA ALA A 158 10.51 -9.67 7.85
C ALA A 158 11.73 -10.15 7.05
N GLN A 159 11.80 -11.45 6.72
CA GLN A 159 12.88 -11.99 5.90
C GLN A 159 12.90 -11.37 4.49
N ARG A 160 11.73 -11.29 3.83
CA ARG A 160 11.62 -10.64 2.51
C ARG A 160 12.09 -9.17 2.55
N ARG A 161 11.73 -8.44 3.62
CA ARG A 161 12.17 -7.05 3.78
C ARG A 161 13.65 -6.93 4.09
N TYR A 162 14.19 -7.83 4.90
CA TYR A 162 15.63 -7.89 5.19
C TYR A 162 16.44 -8.12 3.91
N ASP A 163 16.05 -9.10 3.09
CA ASP A 163 16.70 -9.42 1.83
C ASP A 163 16.64 -8.24 0.84
N GLU A 164 15.50 -7.53 0.78
CA GLU A 164 15.34 -6.34 -0.05
C GLU A 164 16.28 -5.20 0.37
N LEU A 165 16.36 -4.90 1.67
CA LEU A 165 17.23 -3.85 2.21
C LEU A 165 18.69 -4.19 2.01
N LYS A 166 19.06 -5.44 2.28
CA LYS A 166 20.43 -5.92 2.06
C LYS A 166 20.86 -5.84 0.59
N ALA A 167 19.96 -6.17 -0.33
CA ALA A 167 20.22 -6.03 -1.76
C ALA A 167 20.45 -4.57 -2.21
N LYS A 168 19.88 -3.60 -1.47
CA LYS A 168 20.09 -2.16 -1.68
C LYS A 168 21.32 -1.62 -0.96
N GLY A 169 22.02 -2.45 -0.18
CA GLY A 169 23.19 -2.03 0.62
C GLY A 169 22.79 -1.27 1.91
N GLU A 170 21.53 -1.35 2.32
CA GLU A 170 21.06 -0.77 3.59
C GLU A 170 21.38 -1.72 4.74
N ASP A 171 21.94 -1.18 5.82
CA ASP A 171 22.27 -1.94 7.05
C ASP A 171 21.10 -1.87 8.01
N ALA A 172 20.42 -3.02 8.20
CA ALA A 172 19.33 -3.17 9.15
C ALA A 172 19.33 -4.59 9.71
N SER A 173 19.07 -4.75 11.02
CA SER A 173 18.99 -6.07 11.63
C SER A 173 17.65 -6.74 11.33
N PHE A 174 17.66 -8.07 11.25
CA PHE A 174 16.41 -8.85 11.10
C PHE A 174 15.45 -8.62 12.27
N GLU A 175 15.98 -8.50 13.49
CA GLU A 175 15.21 -8.27 14.72
C GLU A 175 14.48 -6.93 14.69
N GLU A 176 15.16 -5.85 14.25
CA GLU A 176 14.54 -4.53 14.08
C GLU A 176 13.44 -4.55 13.03
N ILE A 177 13.67 -5.22 11.91
CA ILE A 177 12.68 -5.36 10.85
C ILE A 177 11.47 -6.16 11.33
N LEU A 178 11.69 -7.27 12.04
CA LEU A 178 10.61 -8.10 12.59
C LEU A 178 9.79 -7.34 13.63
N ALA A 179 10.45 -6.59 14.51
CA ALA A 179 9.78 -5.73 15.48
C ALA A 179 8.91 -4.67 14.76
N ASN A 180 9.44 -4.00 13.75
CA ASN A 180 8.70 -3.03 12.95
C ASN A 180 7.51 -3.66 12.21
N VAL A 181 7.66 -4.86 11.64
CA VAL A 181 6.57 -5.58 11.00
C VAL A 181 5.44 -5.85 11.99
N LYS A 182 5.74 -6.37 13.18
CA LYS A 182 4.76 -6.68 14.23
C LYS A 182 4.06 -5.42 14.77
N GLU A 183 4.81 -4.35 14.99
CA GLU A 183 4.27 -3.06 15.43
C GLU A 183 3.29 -2.48 14.41
N ARG A 184 3.66 -2.48 13.14
CA ARG A 184 2.79 -2.01 12.05
C ARG A 184 1.52 -2.83 11.93
N ASP A 185 1.62 -4.16 12.03
CA ASP A 185 0.46 -5.04 12.02
C ASP A 185 -0.49 -4.69 13.16
N TYR A 186 0.05 -4.46 14.36
CA TYR A 186 -0.74 -4.07 15.52
C TYR A 186 -1.47 -2.73 15.29
N ILE A 187 -0.75 -1.71 14.82
CA ILE A 187 -1.34 -0.38 14.54
C ILE A 187 -2.40 -0.50 13.44
N ASP A 188 -2.08 -1.17 12.30
CA ASP A 188 -2.97 -1.27 11.17
C ASP A 188 -4.27 -2.03 11.52
N GLN A 189 -4.20 -3.05 12.39
CA GLN A 189 -5.36 -3.84 12.83
C GLN A 189 -6.21 -3.14 13.91
N ASN A 190 -5.60 -2.27 14.74
CA ASN A 190 -6.25 -1.69 15.90
C ASN A 190 -6.57 -0.20 15.76
N ARG A 191 -6.24 0.42 14.62
CA ARG A 191 -6.60 1.82 14.37
C ARG A 191 -8.11 2.00 14.35
N GLU A 192 -8.57 3.16 14.81
CA GLU A 192 -9.99 3.48 14.97
C GLU A 192 -10.75 3.48 13.64
N VAL A 193 -10.15 4.09 12.60
CA VAL A 193 -10.78 4.26 11.29
C VAL A 193 -10.24 3.25 10.28
N SER A 194 -11.13 2.47 9.68
CA SER A 194 -10.83 1.48 8.64
C SER A 194 -9.66 0.55 8.99
N PRO A 195 -9.73 -0.22 10.09
CA PRO A 195 -8.67 -1.15 10.47
C PRO A 195 -8.44 -2.19 9.36
N LEU A 196 -7.22 -2.72 9.32
CA LEU A 196 -6.88 -3.83 8.42
C LEU A 196 -7.74 -5.06 8.75
N ARG A 197 -8.66 -5.39 7.86
CA ARG A 197 -9.56 -6.56 7.96
C ARG A 197 -9.80 -7.13 6.58
N GLN A 198 -9.98 -8.44 6.51
CA GLN A 198 -10.45 -9.10 5.30
C GLN A 198 -11.92 -8.69 5.06
N ALA A 199 -12.25 -8.25 3.85
CA ALA A 199 -13.64 -8.08 3.44
C ALA A 199 -14.33 -9.46 3.35
N GLU A 200 -15.64 -9.52 3.63
CA GLU A 200 -16.38 -10.79 3.68
C GLU A 200 -16.34 -11.56 2.35
N ASP A 201 -16.32 -10.84 1.25
CA ASP A 201 -16.25 -11.37 -0.12
C ASP A 201 -14.82 -11.42 -0.70
N ALA A 202 -13.78 -11.14 0.12
CA ALA A 202 -12.40 -11.20 -0.33
C ALA A 202 -11.85 -12.63 -0.33
N LEU A 203 -11.19 -13.00 -1.41
CA LEU A 203 -10.46 -14.25 -1.52
C LEU A 203 -9.19 -14.16 -0.67
N LEU A 204 -9.00 -15.14 0.22
CA LEU A 204 -7.79 -15.24 1.03
C LEU A 204 -6.66 -15.90 0.24
N LEU A 205 -5.50 -15.27 0.20
CA LEU A 205 -4.28 -15.84 -0.36
C LEU A 205 -3.17 -15.85 0.69
N ASP A 206 -2.83 -17.03 1.19
CA ASP A 206 -1.59 -17.23 1.95
C ASP A 206 -0.45 -17.48 0.96
N ASN A 207 0.44 -16.49 0.84
CA ASN A 207 1.58 -16.59 -0.07
C ASN A 207 2.89 -16.92 0.65
N SER A 208 2.83 -17.45 1.87
CA SER A 208 4.02 -17.78 2.65
C SER A 208 5.00 -18.69 1.89
N ASN A 209 4.47 -19.67 1.19
CA ASN A 209 5.24 -20.71 0.49
C ASN A 209 5.05 -20.71 -1.03
N LEU A 210 4.35 -19.72 -1.59
CA LEU A 210 4.12 -19.64 -3.02
C LEU A 210 5.27 -18.94 -3.74
N THR A 211 5.64 -19.49 -4.88
CA THR A 211 6.53 -18.82 -5.83
C THR A 211 5.81 -17.63 -6.49
N ILE A 212 6.57 -16.72 -7.05
CA ILE A 212 6.01 -15.57 -7.80
C ILE A 212 5.14 -16.06 -8.97
N GLU A 213 5.57 -17.14 -9.64
CA GLU A 213 4.84 -17.69 -10.77
C GLU A 213 3.49 -18.31 -10.36
N GLU A 214 3.46 -19.08 -9.28
CA GLU A 214 2.21 -19.64 -8.73
C GLU A 214 1.23 -18.53 -8.33
N GLN A 215 1.73 -17.44 -7.72
CA GLN A 215 0.90 -16.29 -7.39
C GLN A 215 0.30 -15.63 -8.63
N LYS A 216 1.09 -15.45 -9.71
CA LYS A 216 0.63 -14.89 -10.98
C LYS A 216 -0.45 -15.75 -11.62
N GLN A 217 -0.24 -17.05 -11.70
CA GLN A 217 -1.20 -17.98 -12.27
C GLN A 217 -2.52 -17.98 -11.49
N TRP A 218 -2.44 -17.96 -10.16
CA TRP A 218 -3.62 -17.88 -9.32
C TRP A 218 -4.39 -16.56 -9.55
N LEU A 219 -3.68 -15.42 -9.55
CA LEU A 219 -4.29 -14.10 -9.79
C LEU A 219 -4.94 -14.00 -11.17
N ALA A 220 -4.28 -14.49 -12.22
CA ALA A 220 -4.82 -14.49 -13.56
C ALA A 220 -6.10 -15.33 -13.64
N ALA A 221 -6.14 -16.49 -12.97
CA ALA A 221 -7.33 -17.33 -12.92
C ALA A 221 -8.51 -16.63 -12.21
N GLU A 222 -8.27 -15.99 -11.06
CA GLU A 222 -9.31 -15.25 -10.33
C GLU A 222 -9.80 -14.02 -11.11
N PHE A 223 -8.90 -13.30 -11.78
CA PHE A 223 -9.27 -12.22 -12.67
C PHE A 223 -10.21 -12.71 -13.80
N GLN A 224 -9.88 -13.84 -14.46
CA GLN A 224 -10.73 -14.40 -15.51
C GLN A 224 -12.13 -14.79 -15.00
N LYS A 225 -12.24 -15.32 -13.78
CA LYS A 225 -13.54 -15.59 -13.15
C LYS A 225 -14.34 -14.30 -12.93
N ALA A 226 -13.71 -13.25 -12.40
CA ALA A 226 -14.35 -11.98 -12.09
C ALA A 226 -14.87 -11.22 -13.32
N ILE A 227 -14.23 -11.35 -14.47
CA ILE A 227 -14.68 -10.67 -15.71
C ILE A 227 -15.71 -11.49 -16.49
N ASN A 228 -15.82 -12.80 -16.25
CA ASN A 228 -16.74 -13.70 -16.94
C ASN A 228 -18.03 -13.99 -16.14
N GLY A 229 -18.02 -13.73 -14.83
CA GLY A 229 -19.20 -13.80 -13.95
C GLY A 229 -19.91 -12.47 -13.88
#